data_02992cc6595ccdb6918f026ba177933a
#
_entry.id   02992cc6595ccdb6918f026ba177933a
#
_cell.length_a   1.000
_cell.length_b   1.000
_cell.length_c   1.000
_cell.angle_alpha   90.00
_cell.angle_beta   90.00
_cell.angle_gamma   90.00
#
_symmetry.space_group_name_H-M   'P 1'
#
loop_
_entity.id
_entity.type
_entity.pdbx_description
1 polymer ?
#
loop_
_entity_poly.entity_id
_entity_poly.type
_entity_poly.pdbx_seq_one_letter_code
_entity_poly.pdbx_strand_id
1 'polypeptide(L)'
;MAQEILVLGAGMVGTCTALELRLRGHSVTLLDRRAPGQETSYGNAGVIQREAVEPYAMPRDWAALLAVALKRGLDVNYHLSGLLAAWPQLLRYWRASAPARHRLIGRQYAGLIAHCTSEHERLMELAGAQDLLRRDGLRLIYRSERALDAALAHAGRLTQEHGIRFAALDGRALAAAEPAFRLPLAGAVHWLESCNVSDPGELVERYAALFRQRGGRLLLGDANSLRPAGAGWQAESREGPVQAQQVVLALGPWAGDFARRLGYRWPLFVKRGYHRHYRGGATLNTTTLDAERGYVLAPQRRGLRITSGAEIARLDAPPTPRQLLGAETEARQLLELGEAVEAQPWLGSRPCSADMKPLIGAAPRHPGLWINCGHGHQGFTLGPASARLLADLIEGGTPYTEAEAFAPLRFGR
;
A
#
# COMPACT_ATOMS: atom_id res chain seq x y z
N MET A 1 -11.53 -7.72 -28.19
CA MET A 1 -12.25 -9.02 -28.03
C MET A 1 -12.17 -9.46 -26.58
N ALA A 2 -13.22 -10.10 -26.05
CA ALA A 2 -13.19 -10.66 -24.69
C ALA A 2 -12.11 -11.75 -24.59
N GLN A 3 -11.34 -11.73 -23.52
CA GLN A 3 -10.26 -12.69 -23.26
C GLN A 3 -10.54 -13.42 -21.95
N GLU A 4 -10.00 -14.63 -21.81
CA GLU A 4 -10.01 -15.38 -20.56
C GLU A 4 -8.76 -15.03 -19.74
N ILE A 5 -8.97 -14.44 -18.56
CA ILE A 5 -7.90 -13.91 -17.70
C ILE A 5 -8.00 -14.50 -16.31
N LEU A 6 -6.89 -15.04 -15.82
CA LEU A 6 -6.73 -15.51 -14.44
C LEU A 6 -5.94 -14.48 -13.65
N VAL A 7 -6.53 -13.94 -12.58
CA VAL A 7 -5.85 -13.04 -11.64
C VAL A 7 -5.46 -13.82 -10.38
N LEU A 8 -4.18 -13.82 -10.04
CA LEU A 8 -3.64 -14.50 -8.85
C LEU A 8 -3.40 -13.50 -7.72
N GLY A 9 -4.12 -13.69 -6.62
CA GLY A 9 -4.08 -12.84 -5.43
C GLY A 9 -5.32 -11.94 -5.29
N ALA A 10 -6.08 -12.11 -4.20
CA ALA A 10 -7.32 -11.37 -3.91
C ALA A 10 -7.12 -10.29 -2.80
N GLY A 11 -5.96 -9.66 -2.74
CA GLY A 11 -5.75 -8.40 -2.03
C GLY A 11 -6.36 -7.23 -2.80
N MET A 12 -6.23 -6.00 -2.29
CA MET A 12 -6.74 -4.77 -2.94
C MET A 12 -6.35 -4.69 -4.41
N VAL A 13 -5.08 -4.88 -4.74
CA VAL A 13 -4.56 -4.75 -6.11
C VAL A 13 -5.18 -5.81 -7.04
N GLY A 14 -5.18 -7.08 -6.63
CA GLY A 14 -5.72 -8.16 -7.47
C GLY A 14 -7.23 -8.11 -7.61
N THR A 15 -7.94 -7.79 -6.53
CA THR A 15 -9.41 -7.62 -6.57
C THR A 15 -9.82 -6.46 -7.48
N CYS A 16 -9.13 -5.30 -7.39
CA CYS A 16 -9.38 -4.18 -8.30
C CYS A 16 -9.03 -4.53 -9.75
N THR A 17 -7.93 -5.27 -9.98
CA THR A 17 -7.54 -5.72 -11.32
C THR A 17 -8.59 -6.66 -11.93
N ALA A 18 -9.05 -7.64 -11.16
CA ALA A 18 -10.09 -8.57 -11.61
C ALA A 18 -11.41 -7.85 -11.90
N LEU A 19 -11.80 -6.93 -11.01
CA LEU A 19 -13.02 -6.13 -11.18
C LEU A 19 -12.94 -5.23 -12.41
N GLU A 20 -11.84 -4.49 -12.60
CA GLU A 20 -11.65 -3.60 -13.75
C GLU A 20 -11.69 -4.36 -15.07
N LEU A 21 -10.97 -5.48 -15.18
CA LEU A 21 -11.01 -6.34 -16.36
C LEU A 21 -12.42 -6.92 -16.62
N ARG A 22 -13.14 -7.27 -15.55
CA ARG A 22 -14.52 -7.76 -15.68
C ARG A 22 -15.47 -6.67 -16.15
N LEU A 23 -15.33 -5.44 -15.64
CA LEU A 23 -16.12 -4.28 -16.07
C LEU A 23 -15.87 -3.93 -17.54
N ARG A 24 -14.68 -4.24 -18.07
CA ARG A 24 -14.35 -4.09 -19.50
C ARG A 24 -14.79 -5.29 -20.38
N GLY A 25 -15.49 -6.27 -19.80
CA GLY A 25 -16.13 -7.36 -20.56
C GLY A 25 -15.28 -8.61 -20.71
N HIS A 26 -14.10 -8.73 -20.07
CA HIS A 26 -13.31 -9.96 -20.09
C HIS A 26 -13.97 -11.06 -19.25
N SER A 27 -13.66 -12.33 -19.57
CA SER A 27 -13.98 -13.50 -18.71
C SER A 27 -12.87 -13.61 -17.66
N VAL A 28 -13.17 -13.30 -16.38
CA VAL A 28 -12.15 -13.20 -15.34
C VAL A 28 -12.40 -14.18 -14.21
N THR A 29 -11.34 -14.92 -13.85
CA THR A 29 -11.27 -15.73 -12.63
C THR A 29 -10.25 -15.10 -11.69
N LEU A 30 -10.67 -14.81 -10.44
CA LEU A 30 -9.81 -14.37 -9.34
C LEU A 30 -9.53 -15.56 -8.42
N LEU A 31 -8.25 -15.88 -8.22
CA LEU A 31 -7.83 -17.04 -7.42
C LEU A 31 -6.90 -16.61 -6.29
N ASP A 32 -7.21 -17.04 -5.08
CA ASP A 32 -6.38 -16.85 -3.88
C ASP A 32 -6.48 -18.07 -2.95
N ARG A 33 -5.53 -18.20 -2.06
CA ARG A 33 -5.55 -19.21 -0.99
C ARG A 33 -6.53 -18.91 0.13
N ARG A 34 -6.96 -17.64 0.27
CA ARG A 34 -7.87 -17.13 1.30
C ARG A 34 -8.97 -16.27 0.68
N ALA A 35 -9.96 -15.93 1.48
CA ALA A 35 -10.98 -14.96 1.10
C ALA A 35 -10.37 -13.58 0.80
N PRO A 36 -11.02 -12.75 -0.04
CA PRO A 36 -10.53 -11.43 -0.41
C PRO A 36 -10.21 -10.53 0.79
N GLY A 37 -9.15 -9.75 0.68
CA GLY A 37 -8.80 -8.72 1.66
C GLY A 37 -8.18 -9.20 2.97
N GLN A 38 -8.02 -10.51 3.20
CA GLN A 38 -7.60 -11.06 4.50
C GLN A 38 -6.09 -11.10 4.75
N GLU A 39 -5.28 -10.60 3.82
CA GLU A 39 -3.83 -10.52 3.95
C GLU A 39 -3.38 -9.06 4.17
N THR A 40 -2.35 -8.61 3.48
CA THR A 40 -1.75 -7.26 3.67
C THR A 40 -2.76 -6.11 3.59
N SER A 41 -3.80 -6.22 2.77
CA SER A 41 -4.83 -5.18 2.61
C SER A 41 -5.67 -4.98 3.87
N TYR A 42 -5.95 -6.04 4.63
CA TYR A 42 -6.64 -5.97 5.93
C TYR A 42 -5.93 -5.05 6.91
N GLY A 43 -4.59 -5.10 6.93
CA GLY A 43 -3.78 -4.35 7.87
C GLY A 43 -3.52 -2.89 7.52
N ASN A 44 -4.06 -2.40 6.41
CA ASN A 44 -3.86 -1.00 6.00
C ASN A 44 -4.50 -0.03 7.00
N ALA A 45 -3.92 1.17 7.16
CA ALA A 45 -4.52 2.24 7.96
C ALA A 45 -5.83 2.79 7.37
N GLY A 46 -6.18 2.39 6.16
CA GLY A 46 -7.39 2.84 5.47
C GLY A 46 -7.24 4.20 4.78
N VAL A 47 -6.02 4.68 4.57
CA VAL A 47 -5.80 5.98 3.93
C VAL A 47 -5.61 5.81 2.42
N ILE A 48 -6.37 6.58 1.64
CA ILE A 48 -6.17 6.82 0.22
C ILE A 48 -5.39 8.13 0.11
N GLN A 49 -4.10 8.04 -0.17
CA GLN A 49 -3.13 9.12 0.00
C GLN A 49 -2.89 9.90 -1.30
N ARG A 50 -3.62 11.00 -1.51
CA ARG A 50 -3.45 11.86 -2.68
C ARG A 50 -2.14 12.66 -2.62
N GLU A 51 -1.64 12.92 -1.41
CA GLU A 51 -0.39 13.64 -1.16
C GLU A 51 0.86 12.80 -1.40
N ALA A 52 0.75 11.48 -1.48
CA ALA A 52 1.88 10.57 -1.55
C ALA A 52 2.54 10.50 -2.95
N VAL A 53 2.67 11.63 -3.61
CA VAL A 53 3.29 11.76 -4.95
C VAL A 53 4.78 11.46 -4.95
N GLU A 54 5.44 11.64 -3.82
CA GLU A 54 6.84 11.25 -3.63
C GLU A 54 6.91 10.00 -2.76
N PRO A 55 7.40 8.86 -3.28
CA PRO A 55 7.55 7.66 -2.46
C PRO A 55 8.61 7.85 -1.38
N TYR A 56 8.46 7.17 -0.24
CA TYR A 56 9.38 7.30 0.89
C TYR A 56 10.81 6.94 0.49
N ALA A 57 11.71 7.92 0.55
CA ALA A 57 13.13 7.73 0.32
C ALA A 57 13.81 7.01 1.50
N MET A 58 14.86 6.24 1.21
CA MET A 58 15.77 5.76 2.25
C MET A 58 16.65 6.92 2.74
N PRO A 59 16.82 7.11 4.08
CA PRO A 59 17.71 8.13 4.60
C PRO A 59 19.13 8.02 4.01
N ARG A 60 19.74 9.18 3.76
CA ARG A 60 21.10 9.25 3.18
C ARG A 60 22.10 9.94 4.10
N ASP A 61 21.63 10.62 5.14
CA ASP A 61 22.51 11.19 6.15
C ASP A 61 22.98 10.10 7.15
N TRP A 62 24.23 10.24 7.60
CA TRP A 62 24.87 9.25 8.46
C TRP A 62 24.24 9.17 9.85
N ALA A 63 23.70 10.28 10.35
CA ALA A 63 23.07 10.30 11.69
C ALA A 63 21.78 9.47 11.69
N ALA A 64 20.92 9.61 10.65
CA ALA A 64 19.71 8.82 10.51
C ALA A 64 20.05 7.33 10.27
N LEU A 65 21.05 7.03 9.42
CA LEU A 65 21.49 5.64 9.20
C LEU A 65 22.03 5.00 10.49
N LEU A 66 22.79 5.75 11.29
CA LEU A 66 23.30 5.27 12.58
C LEU A 66 22.15 5.07 13.58
N ALA A 67 21.16 5.97 13.62
CA ALA A 67 19.97 5.82 14.44
C ALA A 67 19.19 4.54 14.10
N VAL A 68 19.02 4.25 12.80
CA VAL A 68 18.43 2.99 12.32
C VAL A 68 19.28 1.78 12.74
N ALA A 69 20.59 1.83 12.52
CA ALA A 69 21.52 0.75 12.90
C ALA A 69 21.49 0.44 14.41
N LEU A 70 21.36 1.47 15.24
CA LEU A 70 21.22 1.36 16.69
C LEU A 70 19.78 1.12 17.18
N LYS A 71 18.82 1.00 16.25
CA LYS A 71 17.39 0.81 16.55
C LYS A 71 16.82 1.86 17.53
N ARG A 72 17.22 3.12 17.39
CA ARG A 72 16.84 4.22 18.29
C ARG A 72 15.46 4.83 17.99
N GLY A 73 14.91 4.58 16.78
CA GLY A 73 13.59 5.08 16.37
C GLY A 73 12.52 3.99 16.34
N LEU A 74 11.27 4.41 16.08
CA LEU A 74 10.13 3.54 15.84
C LEU A 74 9.86 3.33 14.33
N ASP A 75 10.52 4.08 13.46
CA ASP A 75 10.27 4.06 12.01
C ASP A 75 10.74 2.76 11.36
N VAL A 76 11.95 2.31 11.72
CA VAL A 76 12.59 1.14 11.11
C VAL A 76 13.14 0.21 12.16
N ASN A 77 12.73 -1.05 12.09
CA ASN A 77 13.35 -2.17 12.81
C ASN A 77 13.86 -3.21 11.80
N TYR A 78 14.74 -4.09 12.22
CA TYR A 78 15.25 -5.14 11.34
C TYR A 78 15.70 -6.40 12.10
N HIS A 79 15.61 -7.54 11.39
CA HIS A 79 16.30 -8.77 11.72
C HIS A 79 17.58 -8.86 10.88
N LEU A 80 18.70 -9.34 11.46
CA LEU A 80 19.95 -9.44 10.71
C LEU A 80 19.80 -10.35 9.49
N SER A 81 19.09 -11.48 9.62
CA SER A 81 18.79 -12.38 8.51
C SER A 81 17.96 -11.68 7.40
N GLY A 82 17.06 -10.76 7.77
CA GLY A 82 16.28 -9.96 6.83
C GLY A 82 17.15 -8.95 6.08
N LEU A 83 18.07 -8.27 6.77
CA LEU A 83 19.02 -7.35 6.14
C LEU A 83 19.93 -8.10 5.14
N LEU A 84 20.47 -9.25 5.53
CA LEU A 84 21.33 -10.08 4.67
C LEU A 84 20.57 -10.59 3.43
N ALA A 85 19.31 -10.98 3.60
CA ALA A 85 18.48 -11.43 2.48
C ALA A 85 18.08 -10.31 1.51
N ALA A 86 17.86 -9.09 2.02
CA ALA A 86 17.39 -7.95 1.25
C ALA A 86 18.50 -6.94 0.86
N TRP A 87 19.78 -7.19 1.25
CA TRP A 87 20.83 -6.19 1.09
C TRP A 87 21.03 -5.70 -0.35
N PRO A 88 20.95 -6.53 -1.43
CA PRO A 88 21.11 -6.01 -2.79
C PRO A 88 19.96 -5.06 -3.18
N GLN A 89 18.73 -5.36 -2.72
CA GLN A 89 17.54 -4.54 -2.94
C GLN A 89 17.62 -3.23 -2.13
N LEU A 90 18.11 -3.31 -0.89
CA LEU A 90 18.31 -2.13 -0.04
C LEU A 90 19.39 -1.19 -0.60
N LEU A 91 20.47 -1.72 -1.17
CA LEU A 91 21.48 -0.93 -1.85
C LEU A 91 20.91 -0.22 -3.09
N ARG A 92 20.09 -0.92 -3.88
CA ARG A 92 19.39 -0.32 -5.03
C ARG A 92 18.40 0.75 -4.57
N TYR A 93 17.66 0.50 -3.48
CA TYR A 93 16.74 1.45 -2.87
C TYR A 93 17.48 2.72 -2.39
N TRP A 94 18.61 2.58 -1.72
CA TRP A 94 19.45 3.70 -1.32
C TRP A 94 19.97 4.50 -2.53
N ARG A 95 20.37 3.83 -3.61
CA ARG A 95 20.76 4.49 -4.86
C ARG A 95 19.59 5.21 -5.55
N ALA A 96 18.40 4.61 -5.55
CA ALA A 96 17.19 5.21 -6.08
C ALA A 96 16.74 6.44 -5.26
N SER A 97 17.07 6.46 -3.96
CA SER A 97 16.80 7.57 -3.05
C SER A 97 17.76 8.76 -3.21
N ALA A 98 18.71 8.74 -4.17
CA ALA A 98 19.54 9.90 -4.48
C ALA A 98 18.66 11.05 -5.02
N PRO A 99 18.89 12.32 -4.62
CA PRO A 99 17.93 13.41 -4.86
C PRO A 99 17.47 13.57 -6.30
N ALA A 100 18.38 13.49 -7.28
CA ALA A 100 18.01 13.60 -8.69
C ALA A 100 17.14 12.43 -9.18
N ARG A 101 17.48 11.20 -8.77
CA ARG A 101 16.70 10.00 -9.12
C ARG A 101 15.34 9.99 -8.41
N HIS A 102 15.33 10.35 -7.13
CA HIS A 102 14.10 10.42 -6.34
C HIS A 102 13.11 11.42 -6.94
N ARG A 103 13.57 12.60 -7.36
CA ARG A 103 12.72 13.58 -8.08
C ARG A 103 12.13 13.03 -9.37
N LEU A 104 12.93 12.30 -10.17
CA LEU A 104 12.42 11.65 -11.39
C LEU A 104 11.37 10.60 -11.06
N ILE A 105 11.64 9.74 -10.06
CA ILE A 105 10.71 8.73 -9.57
C ILE A 105 9.42 9.38 -9.08
N GLY A 106 9.52 10.49 -8.31
CA GLY A 106 8.36 11.24 -7.82
C GLY A 106 7.47 11.75 -8.95
N ARG A 107 8.07 12.36 -10.00
CA ARG A 107 7.30 12.83 -11.17
C ARG A 107 6.53 11.70 -11.86
N GLN A 108 7.16 10.55 -12.08
CA GLN A 108 6.53 9.38 -12.67
C GLN A 108 5.43 8.82 -11.76
N TYR A 109 5.71 8.73 -10.47
CA TYR A 109 4.79 8.20 -9.48
C TYR A 109 3.55 9.10 -9.29
N ALA A 110 3.74 10.42 -9.37
CA ALA A 110 2.65 11.40 -9.26
C ALA A 110 1.57 11.18 -10.32
N GLY A 111 1.94 10.76 -11.54
CA GLY A 111 0.97 10.43 -12.58
C GLY A 111 0.02 9.28 -12.22
N LEU A 112 0.51 8.31 -11.42
CA LEU A 112 -0.32 7.22 -10.92
C LEU A 112 -1.16 7.63 -9.71
N ILE A 113 -0.55 8.36 -8.75
CA ILE A 113 -1.21 8.86 -7.54
C ILE A 113 -2.34 9.85 -7.87
N ALA A 114 -2.19 10.66 -8.93
CA ALA A 114 -3.19 11.66 -9.32
C ALA A 114 -4.61 11.10 -9.49
N HIS A 115 -4.71 9.82 -9.82
CA HIS A 115 -5.99 9.14 -10.06
C HIS A 115 -6.49 8.27 -8.89
N CYS A 116 -5.75 8.22 -7.76
CA CYS A 116 -6.07 7.27 -6.70
C CYS A 116 -7.44 7.51 -6.06
N THR A 117 -7.80 8.75 -5.75
CA THR A 117 -9.09 9.09 -5.12
C THR A 117 -10.26 8.88 -6.07
N SER A 118 -10.18 9.41 -7.30
CA SER A 118 -11.26 9.29 -8.29
C SER A 118 -11.53 7.83 -8.68
N GLU A 119 -10.50 7.00 -8.84
CA GLU A 119 -10.70 5.59 -9.17
C GLU A 119 -11.26 4.78 -7.99
N HIS A 120 -10.89 5.12 -6.75
CA HIS A 120 -11.54 4.54 -5.58
C HIS A 120 -13.00 4.96 -5.47
N GLU A 121 -13.32 6.25 -5.64
CA GLU A 121 -14.68 6.75 -5.59
C GLU A 121 -15.58 6.07 -6.64
N ARG A 122 -15.08 5.94 -7.87
CA ARG A 122 -15.78 5.21 -8.95
C ARG A 122 -16.11 3.77 -8.56
N LEU A 123 -15.14 3.02 -8.03
CA LEU A 123 -15.37 1.64 -7.63
C LEU A 123 -16.23 1.52 -6.37
N MET A 124 -16.09 2.44 -5.41
CA MET A 124 -16.94 2.50 -4.21
C MET A 124 -18.40 2.79 -4.56
N GLU A 125 -18.66 3.68 -5.50
CA GLU A 125 -20.01 3.97 -6.00
C GLU A 125 -20.64 2.72 -6.60
N LEU A 126 -19.92 2.04 -7.51
CA LEU A 126 -20.40 0.81 -8.14
C LEU A 126 -20.62 -0.33 -7.14
N ALA A 127 -19.84 -0.38 -6.07
CA ALA A 127 -19.91 -1.42 -5.05
C ALA A 127 -20.84 -1.08 -3.88
N GLY A 128 -21.49 0.10 -3.87
CA GLY A 128 -22.29 0.57 -2.75
C GLY A 128 -21.49 0.70 -1.45
N ALA A 129 -20.24 1.17 -1.53
CA ALA A 129 -19.29 1.22 -0.41
C ALA A 129 -18.97 2.64 0.09
N GLN A 130 -19.81 3.64 -0.28
CA GLN A 130 -19.59 5.05 0.09
C GLN A 130 -19.68 5.28 1.60
N ASP A 131 -20.42 4.45 2.34
CA ASP A 131 -20.52 4.48 3.81
C ASP A 131 -19.21 4.15 4.52
N LEU A 132 -18.25 3.55 3.83
CA LEU A 132 -16.91 3.31 4.33
C LEU A 132 -15.97 4.51 4.14
N LEU A 133 -16.32 5.44 3.24
CA LEU A 133 -15.45 6.55 2.84
C LEU A 133 -15.67 7.78 3.74
N ARG A 134 -14.58 8.34 4.22
CA ARG A 134 -14.54 9.63 4.93
C ARG A 134 -13.60 10.58 4.17
N ARG A 135 -14.13 11.76 3.81
CA ARG A 135 -13.37 12.83 3.11
C ARG A 135 -12.86 13.87 4.12
N ASP A 136 -12.16 13.41 5.13
CA ASP A 136 -11.67 14.21 6.26
C ASP A 136 -10.15 14.44 6.21
N GLY A 137 -9.53 14.12 5.09
CA GLY A 137 -8.10 14.35 4.86
C GLY A 137 -7.17 13.41 5.65
N LEU A 138 -5.87 13.73 5.62
CA LEU A 138 -4.85 13.10 6.43
C LEU A 138 -4.08 14.16 7.20
N ARG A 139 -3.94 13.99 8.50
CA ARG A 139 -3.21 14.92 9.35
C ARG A 139 -1.84 14.37 9.72
N LEU A 140 -0.79 15.14 9.48
CA LEU A 140 0.56 14.88 9.96
C LEU A 140 0.87 15.85 11.10
N ILE A 141 1.03 15.33 12.32
CA ILE A 141 1.32 16.13 13.51
C ILE A 141 2.82 16.20 13.77
N TYR A 142 3.25 17.34 14.30
CA TYR A 142 4.65 17.66 14.61
C TYR A 142 4.77 18.14 16.05
N ARG A 143 5.79 17.63 16.73
CA ARG A 143 6.06 17.95 18.13
C ARG A 143 6.99 19.15 18.27
N SER A 144 7.82 19.40 17.27
CA SER A 144 8.80 20.50 17.21
C SER A 144 8.49 21.49 16.09
N GLU A 145 8.67 22.79 16.36
CA GLU A 145 8.52 23.87 15.37
C GLU A 145 9.43 23.65 14.15
N ARG A 146 10.68 23.23 14.38
CA ARG A 146 11.62 22.95 13.30
C ARG A 146 11.10 21.89 12.31
N ALA A 147 10.49 20.82 12.84
CA ALA A 147 9.94 19.76 11.97
C ALA A 147 8.69 20.24 11.24
N LEU A 148 7.85 21.04 11.91
CA LEU A 148 6.67 21.66 11.31
C LEU A 148 7.05 22.59 10.15
N ASP A 149 8.01 23.51 10.37
CA ASP A 149 8.47 24.46 9.34
C ASP A 149 9.01 23.73 8.09
N ALA A 150 9.82 22.70 8.30
CA ALA A 150 10.33 21.88 7.19
C ALA A 150 9.19 21.17 6.43
N ALA A 151 8.17 20.68 7.15
CA ALA A 151 7.02 20.04 6.56
C ALA A 151 6.11 21.01 5.81
N LEU A 152 5.89 22.22 6.33
CA LEU A 152 5.13 23.26 5.64
C LEU A 152 5.84 23.72 4.35
N ALA A 153 7.15 23.88 4.37
CA ALA A 153 7.93 24.19 3.16
C ALA A 153 7.82 23.06 2.13
N HIS A 154 7.88 21.80 2.57
CA HIS A 154 7.67 20.64 1.69
C HIS A 154 6.25 20.61 1.12
N ALA A 155 5.21 20.82 1.95
CA ALA A 155 3.82 20.84 1.52
C ALA A 155 3.56 21.97 0.51
N GLY A 156 4.12 23.16 0.73
CA GLY A 156 4.06 24.28 -0.22
C GLY A 156 4.67 23.92 -1.59
N ARG A 157 5.80 23.22 -1.60
CA ARG A 157 6.40 22.72 -2.85
C ARG A 157 5.48 21.70 -3.57
N LEU A 158 4.91 20.74 -2.85
CA LEU A 158 3.97 19.77 -3.45
C LEU A 158 2.71 20.44 -4.01
N THR A 159 2.23 21.50 -3.35
CA THR A 159 1.12 22.33 -3.89
C THR A 159 1.52 22.98 -5.22
N GLN A 160 2.71 23.59 -5.29
CA GLN A 160 3.20 24.24 -6.52
C GLN A 160 3.43 23.25 -7.65
N GLU A 161 4.04 22.10 -7.37
CA GLU A 161 4.42 21.12 -8.40
C GLU A 161 3.27 20.21 -8.83
N HIS A 162 2.32 19.89 -7.94
CA HIS A 162 1.30 18.86 -8.16
C HIS A 162 -0.14 19.31 -7.86
N GLY A 163 -0.35 20.56 -7.46
CA GLY A 163 -1.67 21.12 -7.16
C GLY A 163 -2.34 20.53 -5.91
N ILE A 164 -1.58 19.83 -5.04
CA ILE A 164 -2.14 19.18 -3.85
C ILE A 164 -2.38 20.21 -2.77
N ARG A 165 -3.62 20.27 -2.25
CA ARG A 165 -4.00 21.24 -1.25
C ARG A 165 -3.78 20.74 0.18
N PHE A 166 -3.31 21.64 1.04
CA PHE A 166 -3.19 21.40 2.48
C PHE A 166 -3.65 22.60 3.30
N ALA A 167 -3.92 22.38 4.58
CA ALA A 167 -4.09 23.41 5.58
C ALA A 167 -2.93 23.32 6.60
N ALA A 168 -2.33 24.45 6.89
CA ALA A 168 -1.37 24.58 7.97
C ALA A 168 -2.14 24.82 9.29
N LEU A 169 -1.89 24.02 10.31
CA LEU A 169 -2.45 24.18 11.64
C LEU A 169 -1.30 24.46 12.62
N ASP A 170 -1.33 25.62 13.27
CA ASP A 170 -0.47 25.86 14.45
C ASP A 170 -0.96 25.02 15.64
N GLY A 171 -0.23 25.04 16.74
CA GLY A 171 -0.57 24.26 17.94
C GLY A 171 -1.96 24.57 18.50
N ARG A 172 -2.41 25.84 18.43
CA ARG A 172 -3.73 26.26 18.90
C ARG A 172 -4.85 25.75 17.96
N ALA A 173 -4.67 25.92 16.67
CA ALA A 173 -5.62 25.44 15.66
C ALA A 173 -5.71 23.90 15.69
N LEU A 174 -4.57 23.23 15.89
CA LEU A 174 -4.54 21.77 16.03
C LEU A 174 -5.29 21.29 17.28
N ALA A 175 -5.08 21.93 18.44
CA ALA A 175 -5.78 21.61 19.67
C ALA A 175 -7.32 21.83 19.54
N ALA A 176 -7.73 22.84 18.81
CA ALA A 176 -9.15 23.09 18.51
C ALA A 176 -9.71 22.05 17.53
N ALA A 177 -8.93 21.64 16.51
CA ALA A 177 -9.34 20.66 15.51
C ALA A 177 -9.35 19.22 16.04
N GLU A 178 -8.53 18.92 17.09
CA GLU A 178 -8.41 17.59 17.69
C GLU A 178 -8.29 17.69 19.22
N PRO A 179 -9.41 17.92 19.91
CA PRO A 179 -9.43 18.07 21.38
C PRO A 179 -9.01 16.81 22.15
N ALA A 180 -8.93 15.66 21.46
CA ALA A 180 -8.48 14.41 22.05
C ALA A 180 -6.99 14.40 22.44
N PHE A 181 -6.19 15.30 21.87
CA PHE A 181 -4.76 15.40 22.20
C PHE A 181 -4.53 16.09 23.54
N ARG A 182 -3.74 15.43 24.39
CA ARG A 182 -3.40 15.87 25.74
C ARG A 182 -2.07 16.61 25.83
N LEU A 183 -1.22 16.46 24.81
CA LEU A 183 0.09 17.11 24.75
C LEU A 183 0.05 18.36 23.88
N PRO A 184 0.77 19.42 24.25
CA PRO A 184 1.01 20.53 23.34
C PRO A 184 1.87 20.05 22.16
N LEU A 185 1.43 20.36 20.95
CA LEU A 185 2.12 20.05 19.70
C LEU A 185 2.45 21.36 18.97
N ALA A 186 3.53 21.38 18.20
CA ALA A 186 3.87 22.55 17.38
C ALA A 186 2.78 22.85 16.35
N GLY A 187 2.20 21.82 15.77
CA GLY A 187 1.12 21.95 14.80
C GLY A 187 0.97 20.76 13.87
N ALA A 188 0.35 20.98 12.72
CA ALA A 188 0.13 19.93 11.74
C ALA A 188 0.11 20.45 10.29
N VAL A 189 0.45 19.58 9.36
CA VAL A 189 0.08 19.64 7.94
C VAL A 189 -1.15 18.76 7.74
N HIS A 190 -2.26 19.36 7.32
CA HIS A 190 -3.49 18.64 7.04
C HIS A 190 -3.73 18.58 5.53
N TRP A 191 -3.53 17.40 4.93
CA TRP A 191 -3.75 17.14 3.51
C TRP A 191 -5.23 16.99 3.23
N LEU A 192 -5.81 17.87 2.43
CA LEU A 192 -7.26 18.02 2.27
C LEU A 192 -7.89 17.04 1.29
N GLU A 193 -7.10 16.48 0.36
CA GLU A 193 -7.60 15.66 -0.75
C GLU A 193 -7.41 14.16 -0.54
N SER A 194 -6.79 13.78 0.57
CA SER A 194 -6.69 12.39 0.99
C SER A 194 -8.00 11.94 1.66
N CYS A 195 -8.32 10.67 1.55
CA CYS A 195 -9.54 10.11 2.10
C CYS A 195 -9.22 8.95 3.04
N ASN A 196 -10.15 8.66 3.95
CA ASN A 196 -10.03 7.56 4.89
C ASN A 196 -11.12 6.52 4.65
N VAL A 197 -10.77 5.26 4.84
CA VAL A 197 -11.69 4.12 4.78
C VAL A 197 -11.82 3.51 6.16
N SER A 198 -13.03 3.46 6.67
CA SER A 198 -13.33 3.02 8.04
C SER A 198 -13.14 1.52 8.28
N ASP A 199 -13.10 0.70 7.22
CA ASP A 199 -12.73 -0.73 7.25
C ASP A 199 -12.09 -1.15 5.92
N PRO A 200 -10.75 -1.25 5.87
CA PRO A 200 -10.03 -1.65 4.67
C PRO A 200 -10.33 -3.07 4.19
N GLY A 201 -10.58 -3.98 5.11
CA GLY A 201 -10.93 -5.37 4.78
C GLY A 201 -12.29 -5.45 4.11
N GLU A 202 -13.30 -4.80 4.71
CA GLU A 202 -14.65 -4.74 4.17
C GLU A 202 -14.70 -4.09 2.78
N LEU A 203 -13.88 -3.05 2.53
CA LEU A 203 -13.82 -2.44 1.21
C LEU A 203 -13.39 -3.44 0.13
N VAL A 204 -12.34 -4.25 0.39
CA VAL A 204 -11.91 -5.29 -0.55
C VAL A 204 -12.98 -6.36 -0.73
N GLU A 205 -13.68 -6.75 0.32
CA GLU A 205 -14.78 -7.70 0.26
C GLU A 205 -15.95 -7.17 -0.60
N ARG A 206 -16.32 -5.89 -0.46
CA ARG A 206 -17.35 -5.26 -1.29
C ARG A 206 -16.94 -5.17 -2.76
N TYR A 207 -15.68 -4.87 -3.08
CA TYR A 207 -15.17 -4.92 -4.44
C TYR A 207 -15.21 -6.36 -5.02
N ALA A 208 -14.86 -7.36 -4.22
CA ALA A 208 -14.96 -8.75 -4.61
C ALA A 208 -16.42 -9.22 -4.78
N ALA A 209 -17.35 -8.72 -3.97
CA ALA A 209 -18.78 -8.97 -4.12
C ALA A 209 -19.31 -8.38 -5.44
N LEU A 210 -18.96 -7.13 -5.76
CA LEU A 210 -19.29 -6.51 -7.05
C LEU A 210 -18.70 -7.31 -8.21
N PHE A 211 -17.45 -7.76 -8.12
CA PHE A 211 -16.80 -8.60 -9.13
C PHE A 211 -17.65 -9.86 -9.42
N ARG A 212 -18.11 -10.57 -8.37
CA ARG A 212 -19.00 -11.74 -8.54
C ARG A 212 -20.36 -11.37 -9.13
N GLN A 213 -20.98 -10.29 -8.66
CA GLN A 213 -22.26 -9.79 -9.21
C GLN A 213 -22.18 -9.49 -10.71
N ARG A 214 -21.01 -9.03 -11.17
CA ARG A 214 -20.73 -8.79 -12.59
C ARG A 214 -20.37 -10.05 -13.37
N GLY A 215 -20.48 -11.24 -12.76
CA GLY A 215 -20.21 -12.54 -13.40
C GLY A 215 -18.74 -12.97 -13.37
N GLY A 216 -17.90 -12.37 -12.52
CA GLY A 216 -16.54 -12.84 -12.27
C GLY A 216 -16.55 -14.09 -11.39
N ARG A 217 -15.61 -15.02 -11.60
CA ARG A 217 -15.42 -16.23 -10.80
C ARG A 217 -14.38 -15.99 -9.70
N LEU A 218 -14.74 -16.19 -8.44
CA LEU A 218 -13.82 -16.12 -7.30
C LEU A 218 -13.61 -17.52 -6.75
N LEU A 219 -12.37 -18.02 -6.81
CA LEU A 219 -12.00 -19.36 -6.43
C LEU A 219 -10.92 -19.39 -5.35
N LEU A 220 -11.00 -20.38 -4.48
CA LEU A 220 -9.89 -20.71 -3.57
C LEU A 220 -8.95 -21.70 -4.25
N GLY A 221 -7.64 -21.43 -4.20
CA GLY A 221 -6.64 -22.28 -4.86
C GLY A 221 -5.21 -21.89 -4.53
N ASP A 222 -4.29 -22.58 -5.16
CA ASP A 222 -2.86 -22.37 -4.97
C ASP A 222 -2.22 -21.68 -6.20
N ALA A 223 -1.87 -20.42 -6.04
CA ALA A 223 -1.14 -19.69 -7.08
C ALA A 223 0.19 -20.36 -7.47
N ASN A 224 0.81 -21.11 -6.55
CA ASN A 224 2.06 -21.82 -6.84
C ASN A 224 1.90 -22.98 -7.83
N SER A 225 0.69 -23.42 -8.10
CA SER A 225 0.39 -24.44 -9.10
C SER A 225 0.40 -23.91 -10.53
N LEU A 226 0.57 -22.59 -10.74
CA LEU A 226 0.58 -21.98 -12.06
C LEU A 226 1.66 -22.60 -12.96
N ARG A 227 1.24 -23.05 -14.13
CA ARG A 227 2.09 -23.60 -15.19
C ARG A 227 1.59 -23.22 -16.57
N PRO A 228 2.45 -23.19 -17.58
CA PRO A 228 2.01 -23.12 -18.98
C PRO A 228 1.12 -24.30 -19.34
N ALA A 229 0.07 -24.08 -20.13
CA ALA A 229 -0.85 -25.11 -20.61
C ALA A 229 -1.35 -24.73 -22.01
N GLY A 230 -0.91 -25.49 -23.04
CA GLY A 230 -1.19 -25.13 -24.42
C GLY A 230 -0.63 -23.75 -24.80
N ALA A 231 -1.47 -22.91 -25.36
CA ALA A 231 -1.13 -21.51 -25.68
C ALA A 231 -1.37 -20.53 -24.52
N GLY A 232 -1.77 -21.02 -23.36
CA GLY A 232 -2.11 -20.20 -22.18
C GLY A 232 -1.50 -20.75 -20.87
N TRP A 233 -2.26 -20.62 -19.80
CA TRP A 233 -1.85 -20.90 -18.44
C TRP A 233 -2.89 -21.73 -17.70
N GLN A 234 -2.45 -22.52 -16.73
CA GLN A 234 -3.32 -23.31 -15.86
C GLN A 234 -2.86 -23.19 -14.40
N ALA A 235 -3.82 -23.07 -13.48
CA ALA A 235 -3.60 -23.17 -12.03
C ALA A 235 -4.64 -24.09 -11.39
N GLU A 236 -4.32 -24.63 -10.20
CA GLU A 236 -5.23 -25.52 -9.47
C GLU A 236 -6.06 -24.71 -8.46
N SER A 237 -7.37 -24.94 -8.53
CA SER A 237 -8.32 -24.46 -7.53
C SER A 237 -8.95 -25.65 -6.76
N ARG A 238 -9.68 -25.34 -5.69
CA ARG A 238 -10.46 -26.37 -4.95
C ARG A 238 -11.58 -26.97 -5.80
N GLU A 239 -12.00 -26.28 -6.85
CA GLU A 239 -13.04 -26.74 -7.78
C GLU A 239 -12.47 -27.47 -9.02
N GLY A 240 -11.14 -27.69 -9.04
CA GLY A 240 -10.41 -28.28 -10.16
C GLY A 240 -9.53 -27.26 -10.88
N PRO A 241 -8.90 -27.70 -12.00
CA PRO A 241 -7.98 -26.86 -12.77
C PRO A 241 -8.71 -25.70 -13.45
N VAL A 242 -8.07 -24.53 -13.45
CA VAL A 242 -8.53 -23.31 -14.13
C VAL A 242 -7.55 -22.97 -15.23
N GLN A 243 -8.03 -22.88 -16.46
CA GLN A 243 -7.25 -22.45 -17.61
C GLN A 243 -7.61 -21.02 -18.01
N ALA A 244 -6.64 -20.29 -18.55
CA ALA A 244 -6.83 -18.95 -19.07
C ALA A 244 -5.79 -18.63 -20.14
N GLN A 245 -6.15 -17.76 -21.09
CA GLN A 245 -5.23 -17.27 -22.12
C GLN A 245 -4.17 -16.34 -21.50
N GLN A 246 -4.56 -15.59 -20.49
CA GLN A 246 -3.69 -14.63 -19.82
C GLN A 246 -3.76 -14.76 -18.31
N VAL A 247 -2.67 -14.39 -17.64
CA VAL A 247 -2.56 -14.41 -16.16
C VAL A 247 -2.01 -13.10 -15.67
N VAL A 248 -2.57 -12.59 -14.58
CA VAL A 248 -2.05 -11.44 -13.84
C VAL A 248 -1.50 -11.89 -12.49
N LEU A 249 -0.25 -11.57 -12.20
CA LEU A 249 0.37 -11.78 -10.89
C LEU A 249 0.15 -10.56 -9.98
N ALA A 250 -0.77 -10.68 -9.01
CA ALA A 250 -1.06 -9.68 -7.99
C ALA A 250 -0.82 -10.23 -6.57
N LEU A 251 0.24 -11.03 -6.40
CA LEU A 251 0.52 -11.86 -5.21
C LEU A 251 1.15 -11.09 -4.03
N GLY A 252 1.16 -9.74 -4.09
CA GLY A 252 1.66 -8.93 -3.00
C GLY A 252 3.08 -9.33 -2.56
N PRO A 253 3.32 -9.60 -1.26
CA PRO A 253 4.66 -9.91 -0.74
C PRO A 253 5.23 -11.24 -1.23
N TRP A 254 4.41 -12.16 -1.76
CA TRP A 254 4.86 -13.44 -2.34
C TRP A 254 5.26 -13.33 -3.81
N ALA A 255 4.99 -12.19 -4.46
CA ALA A 255 5.31 -11.99 -5.88
C ALA A 255 6.80 -12.17 -6.20
N GLY A 256 7.71 -11.78 -5.31
CA GLY A 256 9.16 -11.93 -5.51
C GLY A 256 9.61 -13.39 -5.57
N ASP A 257 9.11 -14.22 -4.66
CA ASP A 257 9.44 -15.66 -4.62
C ASP A 257 8.82 -16.38 -5.81
N PHE A 258 7.59 -16.04 -6.14
CA PHE A 258 6.91 -16.57 -7.31
C PHE A 258 7.63 -16.22 -8.61
N ALA A 259 8.02 -14.96 -8.79
CA ALA A 259 8.75 -14.48 -9.97
C ALA A 259 10.10 -15.22 -10.17
N ARG A 260 10.82 -15.54 -9.07
CA ARG A 260 12.07 -16.32 -9.15
C ARG A 260 11.86 -17.72 -9.73
N ARG A 261 10.73 -18.37 -9.43
CA ARG A 261 10.38 -19.69 -10.02
C ARG A 261 10.20 -19.61 -11.55
N LEU A 262 9.74 -18.47 -12.06
CA LEU A 262 9.64 -18.17 -13.48
C LEU A 262 10.96 -17.61 -14.06
N GLY A 263 12.03 -17.57 -13.28
CA GLY A 263 13.36 -17.11 -13.68
C GLY A 263 13.56 -15.59 -13.65
N TYR A 264 12.60 -14.80 -13.14
CA TYR A 264 12.77 -13.35 -12.95
C TYR A 264 13.51 -13.03 -11.65
N ARG A 265 14.34 -11.99 -11.69
CA ARG A 265 15.08 -11.50 -10.51
C ARG A 265 14.76 -10.03 -10.25
N TRP A 266 13.45 -9.70 -10.27
CA TRP A 266 13.02 -8.35 -9.94
C TRP A 266 13.41 -8.00 -8.50
N PRO A 267 13.89 -6.76 -8.25
CA PRO A 267 14.40 -6.37 -6.95
C PRO A 267 13.26 -6.06 -5.97
N LEU A 268 12.43 -7.06 -5.71
CA LEU A 268 11.36 -7.03 -4.73
C LEU A 268 11.89 -7.46 -3.36
N PHE A 269 11.41 -6.81 -2.32
CA PHE A 269 11.69 -7.14 -0.93
C PHE A 269 10.50 -6.79 -0.05
N VAL A 270 10.54 -7.18 1.21
CA VAL A 270 9.41 -7.07 2.14
C VAL A 270 9.76 -6.10 3.26
N LYS A 271 8.78 -5.22 3.59
CA LYS A 271 8.74 -4.45 4.83
C LYS A 271 7.53 -4.90 5.62
N ARG A 272 7.74 -5.52 6.79
CA ARG A 272 6.64 -5.92 7.66
C ARG A 272 6.15 -4.73 8.48
N GLY A 273 4.92 -4.82 9.00
CA GLY A 273 4.33 -3.83 9.89
C GLY A 273 3.24 -4.45 10.74
N TYR A 274 3.01 -3.86 11.88
CA TYR A 274 2.06 -4.36 12.87
C TYR A 274 0.93 -3.37 13.05
N HIS A 275 -0.24 -3.86 13.46
CA HIS A 275 -1.30 -3.03 14.00
C HIS A 275 -2.05 -3.71 15.16
N ARG A 276 -2.76 -2.90 15.92
CA ARG A 276 -3.71 -3.31 16.95
C ARG A 276 -4.81 -2.26 17.06
N HIS A 277 -6.02 -2.68 17.43
CA HIS A 277 -7.14 -1.77 17.68
C HIS A 277 -7.33 -1.53 19.18
N TYR A 278 -7.93 -0.37 19.50
CA TYR A 278 -8.23 0.06 20.86
C TYR A 278 -9.66 0.58 20.94
N ARG A 279 -10.34 0.31 22.06
CA ARG A 279 -11.70 0.78 22.35
C ARG A 279 -11.79 1.36 23.74
N GLY A 280 -12.82 2.19 23.98
CA GLY A 280 -13.09 2.82 25.27
C GLY A 280 -12.22 4.04 25.59
N GLY A 281 -11.35 4.44 24.65
CA GLY A 281 -10.54 5.66 24.77
C GLY A 281 -11.11 6.83 23.94
N ALA A 282 -10.25 7.80 23.67
CA ALA A 282 -10.58 8.98 22.88
C ALA A 282 -10.94 8.64 21.42
N THR A 283 -11.85 9.42 20.86
CA THR A 283 -12.18 9.36 19.43
C THR A 283 -11.43 10.46 18.69
N LEU A 284 -10.77 10.12 17.60
CA LEU A 284 -10.11 11.09 16.72
C LEU A 284 -11.05 11.52 15.58
N ASN A 285 -10.97 12.79 15.22
CA ASN A 285 -11.75 13.36 14.12
C ASN A 285 -11.26 12.92 12.74
N THR A 286 -9.94 12.69 12.56
CA THR A 286 -9.36 12.18 11.32
C THR A 286 -8.15 11.29 11.59
N THR A 287 -7.76 10.51 10.57
CA THR A 287 -6.52 9.73 10.62
C THR A 287 -5.32 10.65 10.79
N THR A 288 -4.49 10.33 11.77
CA THR A 288 -3.34 11.15 12.15
C THR A 288 -2.05 10.33 12.13
N LEU A 289 -1.03 10.85 11.45
CA LEU A 289 0.35 10.35 11.49
C LEU A 289 1.17 11.23 12.46
N ASP A 290 1.76 10.67 13.49
CA ASP A 290 2.83 11.34 14.24
C ASP A 290 4.13 11.24 13.44
N ALA A 291 4.48 12.33 12.75
CA ALA A 291 5.57 12.34 11.78
C ALA A 291 6.96 12.20 12.43
N GLU A 292 7.11 12.61 13.69
CA GLU A 292 8.38 12.50 14.43
C GLU A 292 8.52 11.17 15.18
N ARG A 293 7.42 10.41 15.36
CA ARG A 293 7.41 9.10 16.04
C ARG A 293 7.12 7.94 15.07
N GLY A 294 6.68 8.19 13.84
CA GLY A 294 6.55 7.20 12.80
C GLY A 294 5.43 6.18 13.01
N TYR A 295 4.28 6.59 13.60
CA TYR A 295 3.10 5.73 13.71
C TYR A 295 1.82 6.46 13.30
N VAL A 296 0.81 5.69 12.91
CA VAL A 296 -0.49 6.21 12.47
C VAL A 296 -1.57 5.80 13.46
N LEU A 297 -2.44 6.75 13.79
CA LEU A 297 -3.69 6.61 14.53
C LEU A 297 -4.85 6.73 13.53
N ALA A 298 -5.56 5.64 13.27
CA ALA A 298 -6.65 5.61 12.30
C ALA A 298 -7.98 5.22 12.97
N PRO A 299 -8.96 6.13 13.04
CA PRO A 299 -10.31 5.79 13.49
C PRO A 299 -10.96 4.80 12.52
N GLN A 300 -11.30 3.61 13.02
CA GLN A 300 -11.93 2.57 12.23
C GLN A 300 -13.14 1.97 12.94
N ARG A 301 -13.98 1.21 12.21
CA ARG A 301 -15.16 0.56 12.78
C ARG A 301 -14.84 -0.37 13.97
N ARG A 302 -13.66 -0.96 13.98
CA ARG A 302 -13.19 -1.83 15.08
C ARG A 302 -12.64 -1.08 16.28
N GLY A 303 -12.48 0.24 16.18
CA GLY A 303 -11.86 1.11 17.18
C GLY A 303 -10.70 1.89 16.59
N LEU A 304 -9.94 2.58 17.43
CA LEU A 304 -8.75 3.31 17.02
C LEU A 304 -7.63 2.31 16.65
N ARG A 305 -7.22 2.28 15.39
CA ARG A 305 -6.11 1.44 14.94
C ARG A 305 -4.79 2.19 15.08
N ILE A 306 -3.82 1.58 15.76
CA ILE A 306 -2.41 2.01 15.70
C ILE A 306 -1.70 1.13 14.68
N THR A 307 -0.99 1.76 13.71
CA THR A 307 -0.10 1.05 12.78
C THR A 307 1.34 1.48 12.99
N SER A 308 2.27 0.51 12.95
CA SER A 308 3.69 0.75 13.16
C SER A 308 4.45 1.08 11.88
N GLY A 309 5.70 1.51 12.05
CA GLY A 309 6.69 1.70 11.00
C GLY A 309 7.05 0.43 10.21
N ALA A 310 8.26 0.35 9.71
CA ALA A 310 8.71 -0.74 8.84
C ALA A 310 9.70 -1.68 9.57
N GLU A 311 9.46 -2.99 9.48
CA GLU A 311 10.40 -4.00 9.92
C GLU A 311 10.97 -4.74 8.71
N ILE A 312 12.29 -4.72 8.55
CA ILE A 312 13.01 -5.46 7.51
C ILE A 312 13.31 -6.86 8.04
N ALA A 313 12.52 -7.82 7.65
CA ALA A 313 12.65 -9.22 8.04
C ALA A 313 12.20 -10.14 6.90
N ARG A 314 12.57 -11.41 6.96
CA ARG A 314 12.04 -12.44 6.06
C ARG A 314 10.54 -12.63 6.33
N LEU A 315 9.78 -13.10 5.32
CA LEU A 315 8.35 -13.37 5.45
C LEU A 315 8.04 -14.37 6.57
N ASP A 316 8.89 -15.37 6.73
CA ASP A 316 8.77 -16.48 7.68
C ASP A 316 9.41 -16.21 9.05
N ALA A 317 10.02 -15.02 9.24
CA ALA A 317 10.66 -14.68 10.51
C ALA A 317 9.64 -14.50 11.65
N PRO A 318 9.98 -14.85 12.90
CA PRO A 318 9.11 -14.63 14.05
C PRO A 318 8.66 -13.16 14.16
N PRO A 319 7.44 -12.89 14.67
CA PRO A 319 7.00 -11.53 14.94
C PRO A 319 7.85 -10.86 16.04
N THR A 320 8.19 -9.58 15.83
CA THR A 320 8.87 -8.74 16.85
C THR A 320 8.20 -7.36 16.91
N PRO A 321 7.03 -7.21 17.58
CA PRO A 321 6.19 -6.01 17.53
C PRO A 321 6.75 -4.82 18.33
N ARG A 322 8.08 -4.69 18.46
CA ARG A 322 8.75 -3.64 19.21
C ARG A 322 8.28 -2.23 18.84
N GLN A 323 8.12 -1.98 17.54
CA GLN A 323 7.71 -0.66 17.03
C GLN A 323 6.27 -0.34 17.43
N LEU A 324 5.37 -1.34 17.37
CA LEU A 324 3.99 -1.17 17.80
C LEU A 324 3.92 -0.88 19.32
N LEU A 325 4.65 -1.65 20.13
CA LEU A 325 4.69 -1.43 21.58
C LEU A 325 5.23 -0.02 21.95
N GLY A 326 6.25 0.45 21.20
CA GLY A 326 6.73 1.82 21.34
C GLY A 326 5.67 2.86 20.92
N ALA A 327 4.98 2.62 19.79
CA ALA A 327 3.91 3.47 19.31
C ALA A 327 2.72 3.52 20.28
N GLU A 328 2.37 2.41 20.92
CA GLU A 328 1.36 2.35 22.00
C GLU A 328 1.76 3.25 23.21
N THR A 329 3.03 3.20 23.59
CA THR A 329 3.56 4.04 24.68
C THR A 329 3.47 5.53 24.34
N GLU A 330 3.87 5.92 23.14
CA GLU A 330 3.77 7.30 22.66
C GLU A 330 2.32 7.76 22.49
N ALA A 331 1.45 6.89 21.98
CA ALA A 331 0.03 7.19 21.80
C ALA A 331 -0.69 7.41 23.16
N ARG A 332 -0.35 6.63 24.20
CA ARG A 332 -0.91 6.81 25.55
C ARG A 332 -0.52 8.15 26.21
N GLN A 333 0.61 8.71 25.82
CA GLN A 333 0.97 10.07 26.23
C GLN A 333 0.15 11.11 25.47
N LEU A 334 -0.10 10.86 24.18
CA LEU A 334 -0.76 11.81 23.29
C LEU A 334 -2.27 11.89 23.55
N LEU A 335 -2.92 10.76 23.84
CA LEU A 335 -4.38 10.67 24.02
C LEU A 335 -4.77 9.52 24.96
N GLU A 336 -6.04 9.47 25.34
CA GLU A 336 -6.61 8.30 26.02
C GLU A 336 -6.80 7.15 25.03
N LEU A 337 -5.92 6.14 25.10
CA LEU A 337 -5.90 5.09 24.08
C LEU A 337 -7.01 4.04 24.29
N GLY A 338 -7.45 3.79 25.53
CA GLY A 338 -8.38 2.72 25.85
C GLY A 338 -7.71 1.33 25.88
N GLU A 339 -8.54 0.28 25.77
CA GLU A 339 -8.14 -1.12 25.90
C GLU A 339 -7.90 -1.77 24.53
N ALA A 340 -6.89 -2.66 24.48
CA ALA A 340 -6.57 -3.40 23.28
C ALA A 340 -7.69 -4.41 22.93
N VAL A 341 -8.14 -4.41 21.68
CA VAL A 341 -9.18 -5.33 21.18
C VAL A 341 -8.58 -6.71 20.91
N GLU A 342 -7.41 -6.77 20.28
CA GLU A 342 -6.74 -8.04 19.99
C GLU A 342 -5.65 -8.31 21.04
N ALA A 343 -5.60 -9.54 21.56
CA ALA A 343 -4.56 -9.98 22.49
C ALA A 343 -3.18 -9.97 21.81
N GLN A 344 -3.11 -10.39 20.55
CA GLN A 344 -1.88 -10.39 19.76
C GLN A 344 -1.96 -9.38 18.63
N PRO A 345 -0.90 -8.59 18.38
CA PRO A 345 -0.84 -7.68 17.25
C PRO A 345 -0.97 -8.43 15.91
N TRP A 346 -1.71 -7.84 14.98
CA TRP A 346 -1.71 -8.32 13.62
C TRP A 346 -0.40 -7.95 12.91
N LEU A 347 0.12 -8.87 12.09
CA LEU A 347 1.34 -8.69 11.30
C LEU A 347 1.01 -8.79 9.82
N GLY A 348 1.43 -7.79 9.04
CA GLY A 348 1.37 -7.81 7.59
C GLY A 348 2.69 -7.46 6.91
N SER A 349 2.77 -7.77 5.63
CA SER A 349 3.98 -7.62 4.83
C SER A 349 3.71 -6.76 3.60
N ARG A 350 4.47 -5.67 3.44
CA ARG A 350 4.37 -4.73 2.33
C ARG A 350 5.31 -5.17 1.21
N PRO A 351 4.83 -5.41 -0.02
CA PRO A 351 5.68 -5.76 -1.17
C PRO A 351 6.36 -4.51 -1.73
N CYS A 352 7.64 -4.34 -1.50
CA CYS A 352 8.39 -3.17 -1.95
C CYS A 352 9.26 -3.50 -3.16
N SER A 353 9.32 -2.58 -4.11
CA SER A 353 10.34 -2.56 -5.17
C SER A 353 11.51 -1.67 -4.78
N ALA A 354 12.68 -1.93 -5.32
CA ALA A 354 13.90 -1.19 -4.96
C ALA A 354 13.91 0.25 -5.49
N ASP A 355 13.11 0.58 -6.48
CA ASP A 355 12.94 1.95 -7.00
C ASP A 355 11.64 2.60 -6.51
N MET A 356 10.97 1.99 -5.54
CA MET A 356 9.74 2.47 -4.87
C MET A 356 8.50 2.54 -5.76
N LYS A 357 8.61 2.21 -7.06
CA LYS A 357 7.48 2.18 -7.99
C LYS A 357 6.91 0.75 -8.14
N PRO A 358 5.61 0.56 -8.30
CA PRO A 358 5.06 -0.76 -8.58
C PRO A 358 5.56 -1.31 -9.92
N LEU A 359 5.46 -2.63 -10.11
CA LEU A 359 5.63 -3.30 -11.37
C LEU A 359 4.26 -3.50 -11.99
N ILE A 360 4.00 -2.83 -13.12
CA ILE A 360 2.72 -2.90 -13.84
C ILE A 360 3.03 -3.11 -15.32
N GLY A 361 2.56 -4.21 -15.92
CA GLY A 361 2.74 -4.50 -17.34
C GLY A 361 3.08 -5.94 -17.65
N ALA A 362 3.43 -6.21 -18.91
CA ALA A 362 3.75 -7.53 -19.42
C ALA A 362 5.06 -8.08 -18.84
N ALA A 363 5.09 -9.37 -18.56
CA ALA A 363 6.32 -10.09 -18.21
C ALA A 363 7.19 -10.27 -19.46
N PRO A 364 8.49 -9.91 -19.43
CA PRO A 364 9.29 -9.80 -20.65
C PRO A 364 9.53 -11.10 -21.43
N ARG A 365 9.44 -12.27 -20.77
CA ARG A 365 9.79 -13.58 -21.36
C ARG A 365 8.63 -14.57 -21.44
N HIS A 366 7.47 -14.20 -20.91
CA HIS A 366 6.32 -15.09 -20.86
C HIS A 366 5.10 -14.40 -21.48
N PRO A 367 4.78 -14.68 -22.76
CA PRO A 367 3.58 -14.15 -23.39
C PRO A 367 2.33 -14.48 -22.56
N GLY A 368 1.39 -13.53 -22.47
CA GLY A 368 0.17 -13.70 -21.72
C GLY A 368 0.33 -13.62 -20.20
N LEU A 369 1.54 -13.37 -19.68
CA LEU A 369 1.78 -13.13 -18.26
C LEU A 369 1.95 -11.64 -17.98
N TRP A 370 1.16 -11.13 -17.04
CA TRP A 370 1.12 -9.73 -16.61
C TRP A 370 1.43 -9.60 -15.15
N ILE A 371 1.94 -8.44 -14.76
CA ILE A 371 2.37 -8.15 -13.39
C ILE A 371 1.65 -6.91 -12.88
N ASN A 372 1.11 -6.99 -11.67
CA ASN A 372 0.62 -5.83 -10.92
C ASN A 372 0.97 -6.02 -9.42
N CYS A 373 2.18 -5.63 -9.04
CA CYS A 373 2.69 -5.86 -7.69
C CYS A 373 3.78 -4.86 -7.30
N GLY A 374 4.29 -4.96 -6.08
CA GLY A 374 5.44 -4.14 -5.64
C GLY A 374 5.07 -2.72 -5.18
N HIS A 375 3.82 -2.47 -4.83
CA HIS A 375 3.28 -1.15 -4.47
C HIS A 375 3.78 -0.59 -3.12
N GLY A 376 4.60 -1.33 -2.39
CA GLY A 376 5.03 -0.90 -1.06
C GLY A 376 3.86 -0.75 -0.09
N HIS A 377 3.77 0.39 0.57
CA HIS A 377 2.66 0.73 1.47
C HIS A 377 1.45 1.34 0.75
N GLN A 378 1.58 1.68 -0.54
CA GLN A 378 0.55 2.33 -1.34
C GLN A 378 -0.34 1.36 -2.14
N GLY A 379 -0.25 0.05 -1.90
CA GLY A 379 -1.09 -0.93 -2.60
C GLY A 379 -2.58 -0.76 -2.35
N PHE A 380 -2.96 -0.22 -1.19
CA PHE A 380 -4.34 0.14 -0.89
C PHE A 380 -4.76 1.40 -1.68
N THR A 381 -3.98 2.47 -1.62
CA THR A 381 -4.19 3.71 -2.36
C THR A 381 -4.27 3.50 -3.87
N LEU A 382 -3.35 2.69 -4.43
CA LEU A 382 -3.16 2.56 -5.88
C LEU A 382 -3.89 1.37 -6.50
N GLY A 383 -4.58 0.54 -5.73
CA GLY A 383 -5.25 -0.64 -6.24
C GLY A 383 -6.09 -0.37 -7.50
N PRO A 384 -7.10 0.52 -7.45
CA PRO A 384 -7.92 0.86 -8.60
C PRO A 384 -7.13 1.52 -9.75
N ALA A 385 -6.29 2.51 -9.47
CA ALA A 385 -5.52 3.22 -10.49
C ALA A 385 -4.55 2.28 -11.23
N SER A 386 -3.81 1.42 -10.51
CA SER A 386 -2.93 0.43 -11.14
C SER A 386 -3.69 -0.64 -11.91
N ALA A 387 -4.89 -1.01 -11.47
CA ALA A 387 -5.76 -1.93 -12.19
C ALA A 387 -6.20 -1.36 -13.54
N ARG A 388 -6.62 -0.09 -13.56
CA ARG A 388 -6.98 0.63 -14.78
C ARG A 388 -5.78 0.70 -15.75
N LEU A 389 -4.60 1.10 -15.26
CA LEU A 389 -3.38 1.15 -16.09
C LEU A 389 -3.07 -0.21 -16.70
N LEU A 390 -3.12 -1.29 -15.91
CA LEU A 390 -2.87 -2.62 -16.41
C LEU A 390 -3.90 -3.07 -17.45
N ALA A 391 -5.19 -2.76 -17.23
CA ALA A 391 -6.24 -3.09 -18.19
C ALA A 391 -6.06 -2.33 -19.52
N ASP A 392 -5.67 -1.05 -19.50
CA ASP A 392 -5.32 -0.29 -20.70
C ASP A 392 -4.20 -1.00 -21.49
N LEU A 393 -3.17 -1.51 -20.79
CA LEU A 393 -2.05 -2.22 -21.41
C LEU A 393 -2.45 -3.59 -21.99
N ILE A 394 -3.31 -4.34 -21.30
CA ILE A 394 -3.81 -5.65 -21.77
C ILE A 394 -4.63 -5.49 -23.05
N GLU A 395 -5.41 -4.43 -23.15
CA GLU A 395 -6.26 -4.15 -24.33
C GLU A 395 -5.50 -3.44 -25.47
N GLY A 396 -4.24 -3.02 -25.25
CA GLY A 396 -3.47 -2.22 -26.21
C GLY A 396 -4.02 -0.79 -26.35
N GLY A 397 -4.72 -0.29 -25.35
CA GLY A 397 -5.24 1.07 -25.29
C GLY A 397 -4.16 2.09 -24.94
N THR A 398 -4.54 3.38 -24.91
CA THR A 398 -3.65 4.48 -24.51
C THR A 398 -3.63 4.60 -22.99
N PRO A 399 -2.48 4.35 -22.33
CA PRO A 399 -2.37 4.53 -20.88
C PRO A 399 -2.55 5.99 -20.46
N TYR A 400 -3.19 6.23 -19.33
CA TYR A 400 -3.42 7.58 -18.79
C TYR A 400 -2.17 8.19 -18.12
N THR A 401 -1.09 7.43 -17.97
CA THR A 401 0.21 7.86 -17.43
C THR A 401 1.35 7.17 -18.18
N GLU A 402 2.60 7.58 -17.91
CA GLU A 402 3.82 7.00 -18.48
C GLU A 402 4.01 5.53 -18.04
N ALA A 403 3.38 4.61 -18.75
CA ALA A 403 3.33 3.18 -18.38
C ALA A 403 4.72 2.51 -18.35
N GLU A 404 5.65 2.93 -19.24
CA GLU A 404 7.01 2.40 -19.31
C GLU A 404 7.77 2.59 -18.00
N ALA A 405 7.49 3.68 -17.26
CA ALA A 405 8.06 3.94 -15.95
C ALA A 405 7.74 2.85 -14.92
N PHE A 406 6.67 2.07 -15.12
CA PHE A 406 6.21 0.99 -14.23
C PHE A 406 6.47 -0.39 -14.82
N ALA A 407 6.84 -0.51 -16.10
CA ALA A 407 7.04 -1.78 -16.77
C ALA A 407 8.07 -2.67 -16.04
N PRO A 408 7.80 -3.99 -15.89
CA PRO A 408 8.76 -4.93 -15.30
C PRO A 408 10.12 -4.95 -16.03
N LEU A 409 10.12 -4.66 -17.32
CA LEU A 409 11.31 -4.63 -18.18
C LEU A 409 12.38 -3.61 -17.71
N ARG A 410 12.00 -2.56 -16.95
CA ARG A 410 12.94 -1.58 -16.39
C ARG A 410 14.00 -2.19 -15.45
N PHE A 411 13.77 -3.41 -14.99
CA PHE A 411 14.72 -4.18 -14.19
C PHE A 411 15.48 -5.26 -14.98
N GLY A 412 15.34 -5.26 -16.30
CA GLY A 412 15.92 -6.24 -17.20
C GLY A 412 14.99 -7.42 -17.48
N ARG A 413 15.46 -8.24 -18.43
CA ARG A 413 14.73 -9.45 -18.89
C ARG A 413 14.91 -10.63 -17.94
#